data_fba35db05e35d76a5c5258e8e9ec743f
#
_entry.id   fba35db05e35d76a5c5258e8e9ec743f
#
_cell.length_a   1.000
_cell.length_b   1.000
_cell.length_c   1.000
_cell.angle_alpha   90.00
_cell.angle_beta   90.00
_cell.angle_gamma   90.00
#
_symmetry.space_group_name_H-M   'P 1'
#
loop_
_entity.id
_entity.type
_entity.pdbx_description
1 polymer ?
#
loop_
_entity_poly.entity_id
_entity_poly.type
_entity_poly.pdbx_seq_one_letter_code
_entity_poly.pdbx_strand_id
1 'polypeptide(L)'
;CQKKQWIRGLSAILIPVFLPFLLYGLFAVSAAFGIPYGNFLLNLLVYSVLPCHTAIIDGGTATLLGGVILYLTHRHRRLQAGAFALFVLAWDILPVLLFMPAGTSASFFFTDAYEWLEVFAVIPMLCYNGTRGHGSKKLFYWFYPTHIYVLYALSFLLYLTLYGMGS
;
A
#
# COMPACT_ATOMS: atom_id res chain seq x y z
N CYS A 1 -13.90 17.29 -26.00
CA CYS A 1 -13.41 17.40 -24.60
C CYS A 1 -13.39 16.06 -23.88
N GLN A 2 -14.42 15.22 -24.00
CA GLN A 2 -14.56 13.96 -23.25
C GLN A 2 -13.44 12.94 -23.53
N LYS A 3 -13.03 12.76 -24.79
CA LYS A 3 -11.94 11.84 -25.19
C LYS A 3 -10.60 12.21 -24.54
N LYS A 4 -10.31 13.50 -24.38
CA LYS A 4 -9.07 13.98 -23.73
C LYS A 4 -9.06 13.73 -22.22
N GLN A 5 -10.22 13.69 -21.56
CA GLN A 5 -10.35 13.36 -20.13
C GLN A 5 -10.14 11.86 -19.88
N TRP A 6 -10.66 10.99 -20.75
CA TRP A 6 -10.44 9.54 -20.67
C TRP A 6 -8.95 9.17 -20.84
N ILE A 7 -8.27 9.79 -21.79
CA ILE A 7 -6.82 9.54 -21.99
C ILE A 7 -6.03 9.99 -20.76
N ARG A 8 -6.36 11.15 -20.17
CA ARG A 8 -5.71 11.61 -18.93
C ARG A 8 -5.99 10.71 -17.74
N GLY A 9 -7.22 10.22 -17.58
CA GLY A 9 -7.57 9.27 -16.53
C GLY A 9 -6.83 7.94 -16.70
N LEU A 10 -6.79 7.41 -17.91
CA LEU A 10 -6.09 6.16 -18.22
C LEU A 10 -4.58 6.30 -18.01
N SER A 11 -3.96 7.39 -18.47
CA SER A 11 -2.53 7.63 -18.25
C SER A 11 -2.18 7.81 -16.78
N ALA A 12 -3.03 8.43 -15.98
CA ALA A 12 -2.84 8.59 -14.55
C ALA A 12 -2.81 7.25 -13.78
N ILE A 13 -3.43 6.21 -14.33
CA ILE A 13 -3.40 4.86 -13.75
C ILE A 13 -2.25 4.03 -14.33
N LEU A 14 -2.10 4.04 -15.67
CA LEU A 14 -1.12 3.18 -16.33
C LEU A 14 0.32 3.62 -16.07
N ILE A 15 0.60 4.92 -16.04
CA ILE A 15 1.97 5.41 -15.82
C ILE A 15 2.52 4.94 -14.47
N PRO A 16 1.86 5.15 -13.32
CA PRO A 16 2.37 4.68 -12.03
C PRO A 16 2.54 3.15 -11.93
N VAL A 17 1.72 2.38 -12.65
CA VAL A 17 1.80 0.91 -12.66
C VAL A 17 2.95 0.40 -13.52
N PHE A 18 3.12 0.94 -14.72
CA PHE A 18 4.13 0.44 -15.66
C PHE A 18 5.52 1.04 -15.45
N LEU A 19 5.60 2.24 -14.86
CA LEU A 19 6.88 2.90 -14.60
C LEU A 19 7.87 2.05 -13.79
N PRO A 20 7.47 1.34 -12.72
CA PRO A 20 8.38 0.46 -11.99
C PRO A 20 9.01 -0.65 -12.84
N PHE A 21 8.24 -1.25 -13.77
CA PHE A 21 8.79 -2.29 -14.66
C PHE A 21 9.88 -1.73 -15.58
N LEU A 22 9.68 -0.53 -16.11
CA LEU A 22 10.70 0.17 -16.89
C LEU A 22 11.95 0.42 -16.04
N LEU A 23 11.78 0.88 -14.80
CA LEU A 23 12.88 1.15 -13.87
C LEU A 23 13.65 -0.13 -13.54
N TYR A 24 12.98 -1.24 -13.23
CA TYR A 24 13.63 -2.53 -13.00
C TYR A 24 14.44 -2.97 -14.23
N GLY A 25 13.92 -2.77 -15.45
CA GLY A 25 14.67 -3.02 -16.68
C GLY A 25 15.94 -2.16 -16.77
N LEU A 26 15.86 -0.88 -16.44
CA LEU A 26 17.03 0.03 -16.43
C LEU A 26 18.06 -0.36 -15.37
N PHE A 27 17.63 -0.78 -14.18
CA PHE A 27 18.53 -1.29 -13.15
C PHE A 27 19.23 -2.57 -13.61
N ALA A 28 18.51 -3.50 -14.23
CA ALA A 28 19.08 -4.75 -14.78
C ALA A 28 20.11 -4.45 -15.88
N VAL A 29 19.82 -3.53 -16.79
CA VAL A 29 20.75 -3.07 -17.83
C VAL A 29 21.99 -2.40 -17.20
N SER A 30 21.81 -1.50 -16.25
CA SER A 30 22.92 -0.84 -15.54
C SER A 30 23.85 -1.87 -14.88
N ALA A 31 23.28 -2.89 -14.25
CA ALA A 31 24.04 -3.97 -13.62
C ALA A 31 24.76 -4.84 -14.67
N ALA A 32 24.10 -5.21 -15.77
CA ALA A 32 24.66 -6.07 -16.82
C ALA A 32 25.85 -5.40 -17.55
N PHE A 33 25.77 -4.09 -17.78
CA PHE A 33 26.84 -3.32 -18.44
C PHE A 33 27.88 -2.76 -17.48
N GLY A 34 27.75 -2.98 -16.15
CA GLY A 34 28.70 -2.51 -15.16
C GLY A 34 28.88 -0.98 -15.15
N ILE A 35 27.81 -0.22 -15.40
CA ILE A 35 27.86 1.25 -15.50
C ILE A 35 28.27 1.81 -14.15
N PRO A 36 29.41 2.51 -14.04
CA PRO A 36 29.87 3.07 -12.77
C PRO A 36 28.83 4.08 -12.24
N TYR A 37 28.47 3.94 -10.97
CA TYR A 37 27.43 4.76 -10.32
C TYR A 37 26.03 4.69 -10.93
N GLY A 38 25.77 3.77 -11.91
CA GLY A 38 24.48 3.65 -12.58
C GLY A 38 23.32 3.44 -11.61
N ASN A 39 23.48 2.53 -10.64
CA ASN A 39 22.47 2.28 -9.62
C ASN A 39 22.23 3.50 -8.71
N PHE A 40 23.26 4.26 -8.37
CA PHE A 40 23.13 5.49 -7.58
C PHE A 40 22.33 6.54 -8.35
N LEU A 41 22.69 6.80 -9.61
CA LEU A 41 21.99 7.76 -10.47
C LEU A 41 20.54 7.37 -10.70
N LEU A 42 20.25 6.07 -10.94
CA LEU A 42 18.90 5.57 -11.08
C LEU A 42 18.09 5.73 -9.79
N ASN A 43 18.66 5.43 -8.62
CA ASN A 43 17.99 5.67 -7.34
C ASN A 43 17.70 7.16 -7.13
N LEU A 44 18.66 8.04 -7.40
CA LEU A 44 18.43 9.48 -7.31
C LEU A 44 17.27 9.92 -8.22
N LEU A 45 17.21 9.42 -9.45
CA LEU A 45 16.15 9.72 -10.39
C LEU A 45 14.79 9.19 -9.92
N VAL A 46 14.75 7.97 -9.40
CA VAL A 46 13.51 7.32 -8.89
C VAL A 46 12.92 8.10 -7.72
N TYR A 47 13.75 8.50 -6.76
CA TYR A 47 13.26 9.11 -5.51
C TYR A 47 13.17 10.65 -5.55
N SER A 48 13.78 11.32 -6.55
CA SER A 48 13.85 12.78 -6.56
C SER A 48 13.15 13.43 -7.74
N VAL A 49 13.12 12.78 -8.91
CA VAL A 49 12.71 13.41 -10.17
C VAL A 49 11.41 12.81 -10.70
N LEU A 50 11.25 11.50 -10.59
CA LEU A 50 10.07 10.83 -11.15
C LEU A 50 8.82 11.12 -10.34
N PRO A 51 7.65 11.20 -11.01
CA PRO A 51 6.38 11.31 -10.31
C PRO A 51 6.13 10.06 -9.46
N CYS A 52 5.24 10.18 -8.47
CA CYS A 52 4.83 9.05 -7.64
C CYS A 52 4.42 7.86 -8.49
N HIS A 53 5.01 6.71 -8.20
CA HIS A 53 4.73 5.44 -8.86
C HIS A 53 4.62 4.33 -7.81
N THR A 54 4.10 3.17 -8.21
CA THR A 54 3.76 2.09 -7.29
C THR A 54 4.94 1.51 -6.50
N ALA A 55 6.19 1.71 -6.96
CA ALA A 55 7.37 1.26 -6.21
C ALA A 55 7.74 2.15 -5.01
N ILE A 56 7.22 3.39 -4.93
CA ILE A 56 7.45 4.32 -3.80
C ILE A 56 6.16 4.65 -3.03
N ILE A 57 5.01 4.21 -3.52
CA ILE A 57 3.73 4.36 -2.82
C ILE A 57 3.62 3.22 -1.82
N ASP A 58 3.30 3.55 -0.58
CA ASP A 58 2.99 2.55 0.44
C ASP A 58 1.79 1.68 0.01
N GLY A 59 1.94 0.34 0.11
CA GLY A 59 1.00 -0.63 -0.44
C GLY A 59 1.06 -0.79 -1.97
N GLY A 60 1.89 -0.01 -2.68
CA GLY A 60 2.23 -0.21 -4.09
C GLY A 60 1.04 -0.24 -5.04
N THR A 61 1.05 -1.21 -5.95
CA THR A 61 0.00 -1.43 -6.96
C THR A 61 -1.34 -1.80 -6.33
N ALA A 62 -1.34 -2.52 -5.21
CA ALA A 62 -2.56 -2.91 -4.49
C ALA A 62 -3.36 -1.68 -4.04
N THR A 63 -2.70 -0.73 -3.36
CA THR A 63 -3.34 0.51 -2.91
C THR A 63 -3.94 1.32 -4.06
N LEU A 64 -3.23 1.41 -5.18
CA LEU A 64 -3.72 2.12 -6.37
C LEU A 64 -4.95 1.42 -6.97
N LEU A 65 -4.91 0.10 -7.13
CA LEU A 65 -6.03 -0.68 -7.68
C LEU A 65 -7.23 -0.67 -6.72
N GLY A 66 -6.99 -0.80 -5.41
CA GLY A 66 -8.01 -0.65 -4.38
C GLY A 66 -8.70 0.71 -4.46
N GLY A 67 -7.94 1.79 -4.59
CA GLY A 67 -8.48 3.14 -4.80
C GLY A 67 -9.34 3.27 -6.06
N VAL A 68 -8.94 2.65 -7.17
CA VAL A 68 -9.72 2.62 -8.42
C VAL A 68 -11.04 1.86 -8.21
N ILE A 69 -11.01 0.70 -7.55
CA ILE A 69 -12.21 -0.10 -7.24
C ILE A 69 -13.18 0.72 -6.38
N LEU A 70 -12.67 1.34 -5.32
CA LEU A 70 -13.46 2.21 -4.44
C LEU A 70 -14.09 3.39 -5.19
N TYR A 71 -13.35 3.99 -6.13
CA TYR A 71 -13.85 5.08 -6.95
C TYR A 71 -14.94 4.63 -7.93
N LEU A 72 -14.73 3.51 -8.62
CA LEU A 72 -15.70 3.00 -9.60
C LEU A 72 -17.02 2.56 -8.94
N THR A 73 -16.95 2.06 -7.72
CA THR A 73 -18.10 1.55 -6.96
C THR A 73 -18.72 2.56 -6.00
N HIS A 74 -18.22 3.80 -5.94
CA HIS A 74 -18.59 4.81 -4.94
C HIS A 74 -20.09 5.12 -4.83
N ARG A 75 -20.86 4.89 -5.91
CA ARG A 75 -22.31 5.16 -5.95
C ARG A 75 -23.13 4.16 -5.14
N HIS A 76 -22.62 2.94 -4.97
CA HIS A 76 -23.34 1.84 -4.32
C HIS A 76 -22.52 1.27 -3.16
N ARG A 77 -22.79 1.75 -1.94
CA ARG A 77 -22.04 1.39 -0.73
C ARG A 77 -21.86 -0.12 -0.54
N ARG A 78 -22.93 -0.93 -0.69
CA ARG A 78 -22.84 -2.38 -0.55
C ARG A 78 -21.95 -3.02 -1.62
N LEU A 79 -22.06 -2.54 -2.86
CA LEU A 79 -21.19 -2.97 -3.95
C LEU A 79 -19.74 -2.56 -3.69
N GLN A 80 -19.52 -1.34 -3.21
CA GLN A 80 -18.20 -0.82 -2.87
C GLN A 80 -17.52 -1.68 -1.79
N ALA A 81 -18.25 -1.96 -0.70
CA ALA A 81 -17.77 -2.80 0.38
C ALA A 81 -17.47 -4.24 -0.07
N GLY A 82 -18.37 -4.84 -0.87
CA GLY A 82 -18.18 -6.18 -1.41
C GLY A 82 -17.02 -6.26 -2.41
N ALA A 83 -16.91 -5.30 -3.32
CA ALA A 83 -15.81 -5.25 -4.29
C ALA A 83 -14.44 -5.04 -3.62
N PHE A 84 -14.38 -4.19 -2.60
CA PHE A 84 -13.17 -4.00 -1.81
C PHE A 84 -12.79 -5.27 -1.05
N ALA A 85 -13.75 -5.91 -0.36
CA ALA A 85 -13.51 -7.18 0.33
C ALA A 85 -12.97 -8.27 -0.62
N LEU A 86 -13.61 -8.43 -1.77
CA LEU A 86 -13.16 -9.40 -2.78
C LEU A 86 -11.75 -9.07 -3.30
N PHE A 87 -11.46 -7.80 -3.52
CA PHE A 87 -10.14 -7.38 -3.97
C PHE A 87 -9.05 -7.69 -2.94
N VAL A 88 -9.25 -7.32 -1.66
CA VAL A 88 -8.31 -7.60 -0.57
C VAL A 88 -8.08 -9.10 -0.44
N LEU A 89 -9.14 -9.89 -0.34
CA LEU A 89 -9.00 -11.34 -0.20
C LEU A 89 -8.30 -11.99 -1.40
N ALA A 90 -8.60 -11.53 -2.62
CA ALA A 90 -7.95 -12.05 -3.82
C ALA A 90 -6.48 -11.61 -3.92
N TRP A 91 -6.15 -10.39 -3.51
CA TRP A 91 -4.80 -9.86 -3.60
C TRP A 91 -3.87 -10.41 -2.53
N ASP A 92 -4.34 -10.52 -1.28
CA ASP A 92 -3.50 -10.90 -0.15
C ASP A 92 -3.54 -12.39 0.16
N ILE A 93 -4.72 -13.03 0.07
CA ILE A 93 -4.85 -14.45 0.42
C ILE A 93 -4.53 -15.37 -0.76
N LEU A 94 -4.98 -15.05 -1.97
CA LEU A 94 -4.82 -15.96 -3.10
C LEU A 94 -3.36 -16.24 -3.44
N PRO A 95 -2.42 -15.29 -3.49
CA PRO A 95 -1.01 -15.58 -3.71
C PRO A 95 -0.41 -16.46 -2.60
N VAL A 96 -0.80 -16.21 -1.35
CA VAL A 96 -0.33 -17.01 -0.21
C VAL A 96 -0.78 -18.45 -0.38
N LEU A 97 -2.07 -18.70 -0.68
CA LEU A 97 -2.59 -20.06 -0.88
C LEU A 97 -1.97 -20.79 -2.08
N LEU A 98 -1.62 -20.05 -3.15
CA LEU A 98 -1.04 -20.65 -4.36
C LEU A 98 0.45 -20.96 -4.23
N PHE A 99 1.19 -20.13 -3.49
CA PHE A 99 2.65 -20.22 -3.41
C PHE A 99 3.18 -20.66 -2.05
N MET A 100 2.29 -20.88 -1.08
CA MET A 100 2.65 -21.30 0.27
C MET A 100 3.26 -22.70 0.26
N PRO A 101 4.39 -22.94 0.93
CA PRO A 101 4.96 -24.26 1.11
C PRO A 101 4.02 -25.19 1.87
N ALA A 102 3.94 -26.45 1.46
CA ALA A 102 3.17 -27.47 2.16
C ALA A 102 3.67 -27.61 3.62
N GLY A 103 2.75 -27.57 4.57
CA GLY A 103 3.08 -27.68 6.01
C GLY A 103 3.21 -26.34 6.75
N THR A 104 2.97 -25.20 6.10
CA THR A 104 2.95 -23.90 6.79
C THR A 104 1.76 -23.84 7.79
N SER A 105 2.05 -23.37 8.99
CA SER A 105 1.04 -23.24 10.06
C SER A 105 0.02 -22.15 9.75
N ALA A 106 -1.23 -22.33 10.20
CA ALA A 106 -2.27 -21.31 10.11
C ALA A 106 -1.91 -19.98 10.83
N SER A 107 -0.97 -20.03 11.79
CA SER A 107 -0.46 -18.82 12.44
C SER A 107 0.21 -17.85 11.46
N PHE A 108 0.76 -18.33 10.35
CA PHE A 108 1.37 -17.52 9.29
C PHE A 108 0.46 -16.40 8.79
N PHE A 109 -0.85 -16.66 8.66
CA PHE A 109 -1.83 -15.65 8.26
C PHE A 109 -2.02 -14.50 9.27
N PHE A 110 -1.53 -14.67 10.49
CA PHE A 110 -1.64 -13.65 11.54
C PHE A 110 -0.30 -13.02 11.92
N THR A 111 0.82 -13.64 11.51
CA THR A 111 2.17 -13.15 11.82
C THR A 111 2.88 -12.53 10.62
N ASP A 112 2.83 -13.21 9.48
CA ASP A 112 3.62 -12.84 8.29
C ASP A 112 2.76 -12.34 7.14
N ALA A 113 1.56 -12.87 6.97
CA ALA A 113 0.62 -12.51 5.90
C ALA A 113 -0.67 -11.92 6.49
N TYR A 114 -0.55 -10.89 7.30
CA TYR A 114 -1.66 -10.26 8.03
C TYR A 114 -2.38 -9.15 7.25
N GLU A 115 -1.92 -8.79 6.06
CA GLU A 115 -2.49 -7.71 5.23
C GLU A 115 -3.96 -7.95 4.89
N TRP A 116 -4.40 -9.21 4.79
CA TRP A 116 -5.82 -9.54 4.57
C TRP A 116 -6.76 -8.96 5.63
N LEU A 117 -6.26 -8.58 6.81
CA LEU A 117 -7.04 -7.92 7.86
C LEU A 117 -7.61 -6.57 7.39
N GLU A 118 -7.09 -5.99 6.31
CA GLU A 118 -7.67 -4.81 5.67
C GLU A 118 -9.15 -5.03 5.28
N VAL A 119 -9.59 -6.28 5.10
CA VAL A 119 -10.99 -6.61 4.83
C VAL A 119 -11.94 -6.06 5.90
N PHE A 120 -11.49 -5.92 7.14
CA PHE A 120 -12.30 -5.34 8.22
C PHE A 120 -12.63 -3.87 8.02
N ALA A 121 -11.95 -3.16 7.11
CA ALA A 121 -12.33 -1.79 6.72
C ALA A 121 -13.75 -1.73 6.09
N VAL A 122 -14.28 -2.85 5.65
CA VAL A 122 -15.66 -2.99 5.17
C VAL A 122 -16.68 -2.63 6.27
N ILE A 123 -16.37 -2.91 7.53
CA ILE A 123 -17.28 -2.62 8.66
C ILE A 123 -17.55 -1.11 8.77
N PRO A 124 -16.55 -0.23 8.95
CA PRO A 124 -16.78 1.20 8.98
C PRO A 124 -17.34 1.73 7.65
N MET A 125 -16.99 1.14 6.50
CA MET A 125 -17.57 1.53 5.21
C MET A 125 -19.10 1.30 5.17
N LEU A 126 -19.59 0.20 5.70
CA LEU A 126 -21.02 -0.10 5.77
C LEU A 126 -21.73 0.74 6.84
N CYS A 127 -21.06 1.03 7.95
CA CYS A 127 -21.59 1.85 9.03
C CYS A 127 -21.61 3.35 8.72
N TYR A 128 -20.83 3.80 7.72
CA TYR A 128 -20.73 5.22 7.37
C TYR A 128 -22.07 5.76 6.88
N ASN A 129 -22.55 6.83 7.49
CA ASN A 129 -23.86 7.43 7.21
C ASN A 129 -23.89 8.37 5.99
N GLY A 130 -22.77 8.57 5.31
CA GLY A 130 -22.65 9.46 4.15
C GLY A 130 -22.53 10.95 4.52
N THR A 131 -22.60 11.31 5.79
CA THR A 131 -22.48 12.71 6.23
C THR A 131 -21.02 13.07 6.45
N ARG A 132 -20.65 14.29 6.05
CA ARG A 132 -19.30 14.79 6.31
C ARG A 132 -19.14 15.04 7.81
N GLY A 133 -18.24 14.30 8.45
CA GLY A 133 -17.92 14.51 9.85
C GLY A 133 -17.32 15.89 10.12
N HIS A 134 -17.23 16.27 11.40
CA HIS A 134 -16.57 17.51 11.82
C HIS A 134 -15.09 17.45 11.42
N GLY A 135 -14.71 18.30 10.47
CA GLY A 135 -13.34 18.33 9.97
C GLY A 135 -12.40 18.96 11.01
N SER A 136 -11.64 18.15 11.71
CA SER A 136 -10.59 18.63 12.62
C SER A 136 -9.22 18.50 11.96
N LYS A 137 -8.85 19.51 11.14
CA LYS A 137 -7.53 19.57 10.50
C LYS A 137 -6.40 19.48 11.53
N LYS A 138 -6.52 20.21 12.65
CA LYS A 138 -5.52 20.20 13.73
C LYS A 138 -5.34 18.81 14.34
N LEU A 139 -6.43 18.08 14.61
CA LEU A 139 -6.36 16.72 15.13
C LEU A 139 -5.59 15.80 14.17
N PHE A 140 -5.86 15.88 12.87
CA PHE A 140 -5.20 15.06 11.87
C PHE A 140 -3.69 15.31 11.81
N TYR A 141 -3.27 16.57 11.80
CA TYR A 141 -1.85 16.94 11.77
C TYR A 141 -1.09 16.56 13.05
N TRP A 142 -1.74 16.56 14.20
CA TRP A 142 -1.13 16.14 15.45
C TRP A 142 -1.19 14.62 15.66
N PHE A 143 -2.29 14.00 15.28
CA PHE A 143 -2.49 12.57 15.46
C PHE A 143 -1.44 11.75 14.70
N TYR A 144 -1.15 12.13 13.45
CA TYR A 144 -0.25 11.34 12.61
C TYR A 144 1.19 11.24 13.17
N PRO A 145 1.88 12.32 13.53
CA PRO A 145 3.18 12.19 14.16
C PRO A 145 3.09 11.61 15.58
N THR A 146 2.08 11.99 16.37
CA THR A 146 1.97 11.58 17.78
C THR A 146 1.81 10.07 17.92
N HIS A 147 0.95 9.41 17.10
CA HIS A 147 0.78 7.96 17.22
C HIS A 147 2.06 7.19 16.88
N ILE A 148 2.84 7.67 15.91
CA ILE A 148 4.14 7.05 15.55
C ILE A 148 5.11 7.12 16.75
N TYR A 149 5.23 8.29 17.39
CA TYR A 149 6.09 8.44 18.56
C TYR A 149 5.60 7.60 19.76
N VAL A 150 4.29 7.54 19.97
CA VAL A 150 3.70 6.70 21.02
C VAL A 150 3.98 5.21 20.78
N LEU A 151 3.76 4.73 19.55
CA LEU A 151 4.06 3.34 19.19
C LEU A 151 5.55 3.02 19.31
N TYR A 152 6.42 3.94 18.89
CA TYR A 152 7.86 3.78 19.04
C TYR A 152 8.26 3.70 20.52
N ALA A 153 7.75 4.60 21.36
CA ALA A 153 8.01 4.59 22.80
C ALA A 153 7.52 3.32 23.47
N LEU A 154 6.30 2.85 23.12
CA LEU A 154 5.77 1.58 23.63
C LEU A 154 6.60 0.39 23.18
N SER A 155 7.01 0.33 21.93
CA SER A 155 7.87 -0.72 21.39
C SER A 155 9.23 -0.73 22.09
N PHE A 156 9.83 0.44 22.32
CA PHE A 156 11.08 0.57 23.04
C PHE A 156 10.97 0.11 24.51
N LEU A 157 9.89 0.52 25.20
CA LEU A 157 9.62 0.06 26.58
C LEU A 157 9.44 -1.46 26.64
N LEU A 158 8.70 -2.01 25.68
CA LEU A 158 8.48 -3.46 25.59
C LEU A 158 9.81 -4.20 25.34
N TYR A 159 10.66 -3.67 24.47
CA TYR A 159 12.00 -4.21 24.25
C TYR A 159 12.84 -4.20 25.53
N LEU A 160 12.85 -3.10 26.27
CA LEU A 160 13.57 -3.01 27.55
C LEU A 160 13.05 -3.99 28.58
N THR A 161 11.73 -4.21 28.65
CA THR A 161 11.14 -5.16 29.60
C THR A 161 11.42 -6.62 29.24
N LEU A 162 11.43 -6.96 27.96
CA LEU A 162 11.65 -8.33 27.49
C LEU A 162 13.13 -8.72 27.41
N TYR A 163 13.99 -7.78 27.04
CA TYR A 163 15.41 -8.05 26.77
C TYR A 163 16.37 -7.31 27.71
N GLY A 164 15.95 -6.23 28.36
CA GLY A 164 16.80 -5.42 29.25
C GLY A 164 16.93 -5.95 30.68
N MET A 165 16.15 -6.95 31.07
CA MET A 165 16.24 -7.59 32.39
C MET A 165 17.11 -8.88 32.41
N GLY A 166 17.76 -9.19 31.29
CA GLY A 166 18.55 -10.43 31.13
C GLY A 166 20.07 -10.26 31.14
N SER A 167 20.60 -9.09 31.57
CA SER A 167 22.06 -8.86 31.71
C SER A 167 22.43 -8.53 33.12
#